data_5cac513a88d17b912935360bd3eb4478
#
_entry.id   5cac513a88d17b912935360bd3eb4478
#
_cell.length_a   1.000
_cell.length_b   1.000
_cell.length_c   1.000
_cell.angle_alpha   90.00
_cell.angle_beta   90.00
_cell.angle_gamma   90.00
#
_symmetry.space_group_name_H-M   'P 1'
#
loop_
_entity.id
_entity.type
_entity.pdbx_description
1 polymer ?
#
loop_
_entity_poly.entity_id
_entity_poly.type
_entity_poly.pdbx_seq_one_letter_code
_entity_poly.pdbx_strand_id
1 'polypeptide(L)'
;ERDMLKEIVKLGELTIAKNLRDEQLEKHDLIDLFWECTLTCNAHCKHCGSSAEKQKYAGELSTEEIKEAFKQIANDMDATKILINVTGGEPLVRKDLYEVMEYATNKLGFHWGMTTNGILLTEENIEKLRKANMETISISIDGLQKTHDEFRGVPGSYEKIIENIKNLK
;
A
#
# COMPACT_ATOMS: atom_id res chain seq x y z
N GLU A 1 14.41 39.41 -11.98
CA GLU A 1 13.50 38.87 -13.03
C GLU A 1 13.34 37.35 -12.95
N ARG A 2 14.41 36.56 -12.84
CA ARG A 2 14.36 35.09 -12.80
C ARG A 2 13.65 34.52 -11.55
N ASP A 3 13.78 35.16 -10.40
CA ASP A 3 13.16 34.75 -9.16
C ASP A 3 11.65 35.11 -9.11
N MET A 4 11.29 36.27 -9.65
CA MET A 4 9.89 36.67 -9.80
C MET A 4 9.13 35.72 -10.74
N LEU A 5 9.75 35.26 -11.82
CA LEU A 5 9.13 34.32 -12.73
C LEU A 5 8.89 32.96 -12.07
N LYS A 6 9.83 32.47 -11.25
CA LYS A 6 9.65 31.24 -10.45
C LYS A 6 8.51 31.38 -9.45
N GLU A 7 8.38 32.52 -8.79
CA GLU A 7 7.27 32.76 -7.85
C GLU A 7 5.92 32.77 -8.55
N ILE A 8 5.82 33.39 -9.73
CA ILE A 8 4.59 33.41 -10.53
C ILE A 8 4.20 31.98 -10.97
N VAL A 9 5.17 31.19 -11.45
CA VAL A 9 4.94 29.78 -11.84
C VAL A 9 4.45 28.97 -10.65
N LYS A 10 5.12 29.09 -9.49
CA LYS A 10 4.75 28.38 -8.26
C LYS A 10 3.35 28.77 -7.76
N LEU A 11 3.00 30.08 -7.85
CA LEU A 11 1.66 30.55 -7.48
C LEU A 11 0.60 29.99 -8.44
N GLY A 12 0.90 29.91 -9.73
CA GLY A 12 0.04 29.28 -10.74
C GLY A 12 -0.22 27.80 -10.44
N GLU A 13 0.84 27.05 -10.15
CA GLU A 13 0.76 25.62 -9.76
C GLU A 13 -0.08 25.42 -8.51
N LEU A 14 0.11 26.25 -7.47
CA LEU A 14 -0.67 26.19 -6.24
C LEU A 14 -2.15 26.53 -6.47
N THR A 15 -2.44 27.46 -7.37
CA THR A 15 -3.82 27.84 -7.71
C THR A 15 -4.51 26.70 -8.44
N ILE A 16 -3.84 26.08 -9.41
CA ILE A 16 -4.37 24.91 -10.12
C ILE A 16 -4.60 23.73 -9.15
N ALA A 17 -3.64 23.42 -8.29
CA ALA A 17 -3.76 22.37 -7.30
C ALA A 17 -4.93 22.62 -6.33
N LYS A 18 -5.13 23.88 -5.92
CA LYS A 18 -6.27 24.26 -5.09
C LYS A 18 -7.60 24.03 -5.80
N ASN A 19 -7.73 24.49 -7.05
CA ASN A 19 -8.99 24.34 -7.80
C ASN A 19 -9.33 22.86 -8.05
N LEU A 20 -8.33 22.04 -8.38
CA LEU A 20 -8.53 20.59 -8.52
C LEU A 20 -8.98 19.93 -7.22
N ARG A 21 -8.39 20.34 -6.10
CA ARG A 21 -8.78 19.84 -4.79
C ARG A 21 -10.21 20.26 -4.41
N ASP A 22 -10.57 21.52 -4.66
CA ASP A 22 -11.91 22.03 -4.37
C ASP A 22 -12.96 21.29 -5.21
N GLU A 23 -12.67 21.02 -6.49
CA GLU A 23 -13.53 20.19 -7.37
C GLU A 23 -13.68 18.76 -6.86
N GLN A 24 -12.60 18.13 -6.40
CA GLN A 24 -12.64 16.79 -5.79
C GLN A 24 -13.47 16.75 -4.51
N LEU A 25 -13.36 17.79 -3.67
CA LEU A 25 -14.14 17.92 -2.44
C LEU A 25 -15.63 18.08 -2.71
N GLU A 26 -16.01 18.73 -3.79
CA GLU A 26 -17.42 18.87 -4.19
C GLU A 26 -18.00 17.56 -4.75
N LYS A 27 -17.20 16.80 -5.50
CA LYS A 27 -17.65 15.55 -6.14
C LYS A 27 -17.69 14.36 -5.19
N HIS A 28 -16.93 14.39 -4.10
CA HIS A 28 -16.76 13.27 -3.17
C HIS A 28 -16.35 11.95 -3.88
N ASP A 29 -15.56 12.04 -4.95
CA ASP A 29 -15.08 10.88 -5.68
C ASP A 29 -14.18 10.02 -4.78
N LEU A 30 -14.36 8.70 -4.83
CA LEU A 30 -13.43 7.77 -4.19
C LEU A 30 -12.16 7.70 -5.03
N ILE A 31 -11.03 8.13 -4.46
CA ILE A 31 -9.71 8.11 -5.11
C ILE A 31 -8.71 7.20 -4.38
N ASP A 32 -8.88 7.03 -3.07
CA ASP A 32 -8.05 6.19 -2.21
C ASP A 32 -8.92 5.21 -1.43
N LEU A 33 -8.66 3.92 -1.62
CA LEU A 33 -9.33 2.83 -0.89
C LEU A 33 -8.31 2.09 -0.03
N PHE A 34 -8.43 2.18 1.28
CA PHE A 34 -7.58 1.42 2.19
C PHE A 34 -8.18 0.03 2.44
N TRP A 35 -7.41 -0.99 2.12
CA TRP A 35 -7.75 -2.37 2.43
C TRP A 35 -6.78 -2.95 3.47
N GLU A 36 -7.25 -3.09 4.70
CA GLU A 36 -6.56 -3.84 5.75
C GLU A 36 -6.75 -5.33 5.49
N CYS A 37 -5.88 -5.93 4.68
CA CYS A 37 -6.10 -7.23 4.06
C CYS A 37 -5.98 -8.40 5.04
N THR A 38 -5.25 -8.23 6.14
CA THR A 38 -5.05 -9.23 7.20
C THR A 38 -4.64 -8.58 8.50
N LEU A 39 -4.99 -9.18 9.63
CA LEU A 39 -4.43 -8.85 10.95
C LEU A 39 -3.24 -9.75 11.32
N THR A 40 -2.90 -10.71 10.46
CA THR A 40 -1.71 -11.55 10.66
C THR A 40 -0.44 -10.78 10.32
N CYS A 41 0.58 -10.88 11.18
CA CYS A 41 1.87 -10.23 10.96
C CYS A 41 3.03 -11.14 11.39
N ASN A 42 4.18 -11.01 10.73
CA ASN A 42 5.44 -11.67 11.06
C ASN A 42 6.36 -10.79 11.94
N ALA A 43 5.88 -9.62 12.39
CA ALA A 43 6.58 -8.72 13.30
C ALA A 43 5.74 -8.47 14.58
N HIS A 44 6.39 -7.91 15.62
CA HIS A 44 5.76 -7.62 16.92
C HIS A 44 6.10 -6.20 17.36
N CYS A 45 5.67 -5.24 16.56
CA CYS A 45 6.01 -3.84 16.74
C CYS A 45 5.45 -3.29 18.06
N LYS A 46 6.28 -2.64 18.86
CA LYS A 46 5.88 -1.98 20.12
C LYS A 46 4.80 -0.90 19.93
N HIS A 47 4.72 -0.32 18.73
CA HIS A 47 3.82 0.78 18.37
C HIS A 47 2.73 0.34 17.36
N CYS A 48 2.40 -0.96 17.30
CA CYS A 48 1.43 -1.46 16.34
C CYS A 48 0.03 -0.90 16.61
N GLY A 49 -0.51 -0.11 15.67
CA GLY A 49 -1.86 0.44 15.76
C GLY A 49 -2.96 -0.58 15.44
N SER A 50 -2.67 -1.57 14.62
CA SER A 50 -3.62 -2.61 14.20
C SER A 50 -3.70 -3.80 15.17
N SER A 51 -2.89 -3.83 16.24
CA SER A 51 -2.80 -4.97 17.17
C SER A 51 -2.61 -6.32 16.44
N ALA A 52 -1.79 -6.30 15.38
CA ALA A 52 -1.58 -7.46 14.52
C ALA A 52 -0.92 -8.62 15.28
N GLU A 53 -1.38 -9.83 14.99
CA GLU A 53 -0.96 -11.07 15.67
C GLU A 53 -0.32 -12.08 14.71
N LYS A 54 0.31 -13.14 15.26
CA LYS A 54 0.87 -14.24 14.45
C LYS A 54 -0.19 -15.17 13.87
N GLN A 55 -1.37 -15.20 14.46
CA GLN A 55 -2.45 -16.11 14.07
C GLN A 55 -3.42 -15.44 13.11
N LYS A 56 -3.92 -16.21 12.14
CA LYS A 56 -4.93 -15.73 11.21
C LYS A 56 -6.22 -15.36 11.98
N TYR A 57 -6.69 -14.15 11.78
CA TYR A 57 -7.98 -13.71 12.32
C TYR A 57 -9.14 -14.43 11.62
N ALA A 58 -10.04 -15.06 12.39
CA ALA A 58 -11.12 -15.87 11.86
C ALA A 58 -12.19 -15.09 11.07
N GLY A 59 -12.22 -13.76 11.20
CA GLY A 59 -13.15 -12.86 10.52
C GLY A 59 -12.60 -12.24 9.23
N GLU A 60 -11.45 -12.67 8.72
CA GLU A 60 -10.94 -12.19 7.43
C GLU A 60 -11.84 -12.67 6.29
N LEU A 61 -12.14 -11.73 5.39
CA LEU A 61 -12.88 -12.06 4.17
C LEU A 61 -12.10 -13.05 3.31
N SER A 62 -12.81 -13.98 2.69
CA SER A 62 -12.26 -14.92 1.72
C SER A 62 -11.88 -14.22 0.42
N THR A 63 -11.11 -14.90 -0.41
CA THR A 63 -10.73 -14.43 -1.76
C THR A 63 -11.93 -13.98 -2.58
N GLU A 64 -13.01 -14.78 -2.57
CA GLU A 64 -14.21 -14.49 -3.37
C GLU A 64 -15.02 -13.32 -2.79
N GLU A 65 -15.10 -13.19 -1.47
CA GLU A 65 -15.77 -12.04 -0.83
C GLU A 65 -15.05 -10.72 -1.14
N ILE A 66 -13.70 -10.70 -1.13
CA ILE A 66 -12.93 -9.52 -1.50
C ILE A 66 -13.11 -9.19 -2.99
N LYS A 67 -13.03 -10.19 -3.89
CA LYS A 67 -13.26 -9.97 -5.31
C LYS A 67 -14.64 -9.40 -5.59
N GLU A 68 -15.67 -9.90 -4.90
CA GLU A 68 -17.02 -9.38 -5.04
C GLU A 68 -17.14 -7.95 -4.51
N ALA A 69 -16.51 -7.63 -3.37
CA ALA A 69 -16.48 -6.27 -2.84
C ALA A 69 -15.82 -5.29 -3.83
N PHE A 70 -14.66 -5.63 -4.41
CA PHE A 70 -14.02 -4.80 -5.42
C PHE A 70 -14.86 -4.65 -6.68
N LYS A 71 -15.53 -5.73 -7.12
CA LYS A 71 -16.43 -5.68 -8.26
C LYS A 71 -17.64 -4.76 -8.03
N GLN A 72 -18.21 -4.76 -6.82
CA GLN A 72 -19.29 -3.84 -6.47
C GLN A 72 -18.82 -2.39 -6.53
N ILE A 73 -17.64 -2.09 -5.99
CA ILE A 73 -17.04 -0.74 -6.09
C ILE A 73 -16.83 -0.34 -7.56
N ALA A 74 -16.28 -1.23 -8.39
CA ALA A 74 -16.03 -0.96 -9.80
C ALA A 74 -17.32 -0.81 -10.65
N ASN A 75 -18.44 -1.37 -10.20
CA ASN A 75 -19.73 -1.17 -10.85
C ASN A 75 -20.31 0.22 -10.56
N ASP A 76 -20.06 0.75 -9.36
CA ASP A 76 -20.64 2.01 -8.90
C ASP A 76 -19.71 3.21 -9.16
N MET A 77 -18.41 2.97 -9.33
CA MET A 77 -17.38 4.01 -9.43
C MET A 77 -16.36 3.69 -10.54
N ASP A 78 -15.64 4.71 -11.00
CA ASP A 78 -14.59 4.55 -12.00
C ASP A 78 -13.31 3.97 -11.35
N ALA A 79 -13.17 2.65 -11.39
CA ALA A 79 -12.04 1.93 -10.80
C ALA A 79 -10.67 2.42 -11.31
N THR A 80 -10.60 2.97 -12.53
CA THR A 80 -9.34 3.49 -13.12
C THR A 80 -8.84 4.77 -12.45
N LYS A 81 -9.63 5.35 -11.55
CA LYS A 81 -9.26 6.53 -10.75
C LYS A 81 -8.99 6.18 -9.29
N ILE A 82 -9.15 4.91 -8.91
CA ILE A 82 -9.05 4.48 -7.52
C ILE A 82 -7.72 3.76 -7.29
N LEU A 83 -6.96 4.24 -6.31
CA LEU A 83 -5.78 3.58 -5.78
C LEU A 83 -6.16 2.73 -4.57
N ILE A 84 -5.97 1.41 -4.65
CA ILE A 84 -6.09 0.52 -3.50
C ILE A 84 -4.79 0.55 -2.71
N ASN A 85 -4.82 1.07 -1.50
CA ASN A 85 -3.72 1.05 -0.56
C ASN A 85 -3.83 -0.19 0.33
N VAL A 86 -3.08 -1.24 0.01
CA VAL A 86 -3.09 -2.49 0.77
C VAL A 86 -2.23 -2.35 2.01
N THR A 87 -2.83 -2.62 3.15
CA THR A 87 -2.20 -2.57 4.47
C THR A 87 -2.70 -3.73 5.34
N GLY A 88 -2.46 -3.67 6.65
CA GLY A 88 -2.93 -4.65 7.61
C GLY A 88 -1.89 -4.94 8.67
N GLY A 89 -1.75 -6.21 9.07
CA GLY A 89 -0.57 -6.68 9.76
C GLY A 89 0.63 -6.64 8.81
N GLU A 90 0.82 -7.70 8.05
CA GLU A 90 1.77 -7.73 6.93
C GLU A 90 1.08 -8.31 5.69
N PRO A 91 0.88 -7.52 4.64
CA PRO A 91 0.18 -7.99 3.43
C PRO A 91 0.79 -9.25 2.81
N LEU A 92 2.12 -9.36 2.80
CA LEU A 92 2.84 -10.47 2.18
C LEU A 92 2.68 -11.82 2.91
N VAL A 93 2.06 -11.86 4.10
CA VAL A 93 1.70 -13.14 4.74
C VAL A 93 0.34 -13.66 4.25
N ARG A 94 -0.47 -12.82 3.59
CA ARG A 94 -1.75 -13.22 3.01
C ARG A 94 -1.53 -13.99 1.70
N LYS A 95 -1.92 -15.26 1.67
CA LYS A 95 -1.58 -16.18 0.58
C LYS A 95 -2.24 -15.85 -0.76
N ASP A 96 -3.45 -15.32 -0.73
CA ASP A 96 -4.26 -14.98 -1.90
C ASP A 96 -4.11 -13.50 -2.33
N LEU A 97 -3.21 -12.73 -1.70
CA LEU A 97 -2.98 -11.33 -2.03
C LEU A 97 -2.76 -11.10 -3.53
N TYR A 98 -1.86 -11.86 -4.13
CA TYR A 98 -1.50 -11.69 -5.54
C TYR A 98 -2.69 -11.99 -6.45
N GLU A 99 -3.42 -13.07 -6.19
CA GLU A 99 -4.61 -13.46 -6.96
C GLU A 99 -5.70 -12.38 -6.90
N VAL A 100 -5.96 -11.85 -5.71
CA VAL A 100 -6.92 -10.76 -5.50
C VAL A 100 -6.51 -9.50 -6.26
N MET A 101 -5.23 -9.12 -6.17
CA MET A 101 -4.75 -7.89 -6.81
C MET A 101 -4.61 -8.03 -8.33
N GLU A 102 -4.23 -9.20 -8.86
CA GLU A 102 -4.30 -9.48 -10.29
C GLU A 102 -5.73 -9.35 -10.83
N TYR A 103 -6.72 -9.82 -10.09
CA TYR A 103 -8.13 -9.64 -10.45
C TYR A 103 -8.53 -8.16 -10.41
N ALA A 104 -8.19 -7.45 -9.33
CA ALA A 104 -8.53 -6.04 -9.18
C ALA A 104 -7.94 -5.16 -10.30
N THR A 105 -6.69 -5.41 -10.68
CA THR A 105 -6.01 -4.63 -11.74
C THR A 105 -6.44 -5.07 -13.14
N ASN A 106 -6.29 -6.35 -13.46
CA ASN A 106 -6.46 -6.84 -14.83
C ASN A 106 -7.92 -6.97 -15.29
N LYS A 107 -8.86 -7.13 -14.35
CA LYS A 107 -10.29 -7.29 -14.67
C LYS A 107 -11.13 -6.07 -14.36
N LEU A 108 -10.78 -5.33 -13.31
CA LEU A 108 -11.56 -4.20 -12.83
C LEU A 108 -10.93 -2.83 -13.12
N GLY A 109 -9.61 -2.78 -13.36
CA GLY A 109 -8.90 -1.56 -13.73
C GLY A 109 -8.41 -0.71 -12.56
N PHE A 110 -8.43 -1.22 -11.33
CA PHE A 110 -7.87 -0.53 -10.17
C PHE A 110 -6.36 -0.35 -10.29
N HIS A 111 -5.85 0.72 -9.69
CA HIS A 111 -4.45 0.89 -9.34
C HIS A 111 -4.19 0.40 -7.92
N TRP A 112 -2.98 -0.01 -7.59
CA TRP A 112 -2.70 -0.39 -6.22
C TRP A 112 -1.24 -0.21 -5.79
N GLY A 113 -1.11 -0.05 -4.49
CA GLY A 113 0.15 -0.07 -3.79
C GLY A 113 0.00 -0.71 -2.42
N MET A 114 1.11 -0.94 -1.73
CA MET A 114 1.06 -1.51 -0.38
C MET A 114 2.04 -0.88 0.59
N THR A 115 1.72 -1.01 1.87
CA THR A 115 2.63 -0.75 2.98
C THR A 115 3.06 -2.09 3.59
N THR A 116 4.36 -2.33 3.68
CA THR A 116 4.95 -3.58 4.17
C THR A 116 6.06 -3.32 5.18
N ASN A 117 6.31 -4.27 6.06
CA ASN A 117 7.50 -4.26 6.90
C ASN A 117 8.78 -4.66 6.12
N GLY A 118 8.66 -5.13 4.89
CA GLY A 118 9.77 -5.40 3.99
C GLY A 118 10.53 -6.72 4.23
N ILE A 119 10.23 -7.46 5.27
CA ILE A 119 10.96 -8.70 5.61
C ILE A 119 10.75 -9.78 4.54
N LEU A 120 9.57 -9.83 3.93
CA LEU A 120 9.18 -10.80 2.91
C LEU A 120 9.35 -10.32 1.46
N LEU A 121 10.02 -9.20 1.21
CA LEU A 121 10.31 -8.70 -0.12
C LEU A 121 11.46 -9.47 -0.78
N THR A 122 11.28 -10.79 -0.92
CA THR A 122 12.19 -11.65 -1.68
C THR A 122 12.04 -11.41 -3.18
N GLU A 123 13.04 -11.79 -3.98
CA GLU A 123 12.97 -11.71 -5.46
C GLU A 123 11.71 -12.38 -6.00
N GLU A 124 11.35 -13.56 -5.47
CA GLU A 124 10.14 -14.29 -5.85
C GLU A 124 8.87 -13.47 -5.59
N ASN A 125 8.77 -12.86 -4.40
CA ASN A 125 7.60 -12.05 -4.05
C ASN A 125 7.55 -10.75 -4.86
N ILE A 126 8.70 -10.13 -5.14
CA ILE A 126 8.79 -8.95 -6.01
C ILE A 126 8.29 -9.28 -7.42
N GLU A 127 8.66 -10.41 -7.99
CA GLU A 127 8.15 -10.84 -9.29
C GLU A 127 6.62 -11.07 -9.29
N LYS A 128 6.07 -11.62 -8.21
CA LYS A 128 4.62 -11.77 -8.06
C LYS A 128 3.92 -10.41 -7.97
N LEU A 129 4.51 -9.45 -7.23
CA LEU A 129 3.99 -8.09 -7.12
C LEU A 129 3.99 -7.35 -8.47
N ARG A 130 5.06 -7.51 -9.27
CA ARG A 130 5.13 -6.98 -10.64
C ARG A 130 4.05 -7.56 -11.54
N LYS A 131 3.83 -8.89 -11.50
CA LYS A 131 2.77 -9.56 -12.27
C LYS A 131 1.38 -9.12 -11.87
N ALA A 132 1.17 -8.79 -10.59
CA ALA A 132 -0.06 -8.22 -10.08
C ALA A 132 -0.18 -6.70 -10.35
N ASN A 133 0.71 -6.11 -11.16
CA ASN A 133 0.74 -4.69 -11.53
C ASN A 133 0.81 -3.74 -10.34
N MET A 134 1.57 -4.06 -9.30
CA MET A 134 1.80 -3.14 -8.19
C MET A 134 2.56 -1.90 -8.67
N GLU A 135 2.04 -0.71 -8.35
CA GLU A 135 2.62 0.56 -8.79
C GLU A 135 3.48 1.23 -7.74
N THR A 136 3.08 1.13 -6.47
CA THR A 136 3.77 1.81 -5.36
C THR A 136 3.98 0.90 -4.18
N ILE A 137 5.10 1.10 -3.47
CA ILE A 137 5.41 0.37 -2.25
C ILE A 137 5.96 1.32 -1.19
N SER A 138 5.42 1.23 0.02
CA SER A 138 5.94 1.89 1.21
C SER A 138 6.56 0.87 2.14
N ILE A 139 7.84 1.04 2.48
CA ILE A 139 8.57 0.14 3.37
C ILE A 139 8.80 0.83 4.70
N SER A 140 8.37 0.19 5.77
CA SER A 140 8.43 0.75 7.12
C SER A 140 9.80 0.59 7.75
N ILE A 141 10.51 1.69 8.01
CA ILE A 141 11.81 1.73 8.69
C ILE A 141 11.78 2.73 9.84
N ASP A 142 12.08 2.30 11.07
CA ASP A 142 11.98 3.09 12.30
C ASP A 142 13.35 3.53 12.85
N GLY A 143 14.32 3.73 12.01
CA GLY A 143 15.65 4.19 12.39
C GLY A 143 16.76 3.22 11.97
N LEU A 144 17.93 3.30 12.61
CA LEU A 144 19.04 2.39 12.35
C LEU A 144 18.81 1.02 12.99
N GLN A 145 19.61 0.03 12.62
CA GLN A 145 19.47 -1.39 12.94
C GLN A 145 18.96 -1.68 14.37
N LYS A 146 19.67 -1.21 15.39
CA LYS A 146 19.31 -1.49 16.78
C LYS A 146 17.92 -0.97 17.14
N THR A 147 17.63 0.27 16.76
CA THR A 147 16.33 0.91 17.04
C THR A 147 15.22 0.22 16.28
N HIS A 148 15.43 -0.04 14.99
CA HIS A 148 14.46 -0.70 14.13
C HIS A 148 14.10 -2.09 14.66
N ASP A 149 15.10 -2.95 14.87
CA ASP A 149 14.91 -4.33 15.34
C ASP A 149 14.20 -4.39 16.70
N GLU A 150 14.55 -3.47 17.59
CA GLU A 150 13.91 -3.36 18.91
C GLU A 150 12.44 -2.91 18.81
N PHE A 151 12.14 -1.91 17.97
CA PHE A 151 10.76 -1.42 17.79
C PHE A 151 9.88 -2.44 17.06
N ARG A 152 10.42 -3.13 16.05
CA ARG A 152 9.71 -4.15 15.28
C ARG A 152 9.61 -5.49 16.00
N GLY A 153 10.38 -5.71 17.06
CA GLY A 153 10.43 -6.95 17.82
C GLY A 153 10.97 -8.14 17.02
N VAL A 154 11.80 -7.88 16.00
CA VAL A 154 12.37 -8.90 15.10
C VAL A 154 13.87 -8.62 14.93
N PRO A 155 14.75 -9.29 15.69
CA PRO A 155 16.20 -9.15 15.53
C PRO A 155 16.66 -9.48 14.11
N GLY A 156 17.50 -8.61 13.53
CA GLY A 156 18.04 -8.77 12.17
C GLY A 156 17.08 -8.34 11.05
N SER A 157 15.90 -7.84 11.37
CA SER A 157 14.93 -7.37 10.37
C SER A 157 15.47 -6.21 9.54
N TYR A 158 16.18 -5.27 10.14
CA TYR A 158 16.77 -4.14 9.44
C TYR A 158 17.71 -4.58 8.30
N GLU A 159 18.67 -5.46 8.61
CA GLU A 159 19.62 -5.97 7.59
C GLU A 159 18.89 -6.69 6.46
N LYS A 160 17.91 -7.53 6.83
CA LYS A 160 17.07 -8.25 5.88
C LYS A 160 16.31 -7.32 4.94
N ILE A 161 15.71 -6.25 5.47
CA ILE A 161 14.99 -5.25 4.69
C ILE A 161 15.94 -4.50 3.76
N ILE A 162 17.11 -4.06 4.24
CA ILE A 162 18.10 -3.37 3.41
C ILE A 162 18.62 -4.26 2.27
N GLU A 163 18.78 -5.56 2.51
CA GLU A 163 19.10 -6.53 1.46
C GLU A 163 17.95 -6.63 0.44
N ASN A 164 16.73 -6.81 0.91
CA ASN A 164 15.55 -6.96 0.05
C ASN A 164 15.28 -5.71 -0.81
N ILE A 165 15.50 -4.49 -0.28
CA ILE A 165 15.33 -3.24 -1.04
C ILE A 165 16.25 -3.19 -2.27
N LYS A 166 17.45 -3.80 -2.21
CA LYS A 166 18.37 -3.85 -3.36
C LYS A 166 17.78 -4.62 -4.54
N ASN A 167 16.86 -5.53 -4.29
CA ASN A 167 16.19 -6.35 -5.32
C ASN A 167 15.03 -5.62 -6.01
N LEU A 168 14.62 -4.44 -5.52
CA LEU A 168 13.55 -3.63 -6.13
C LEU A 168 13.99 -2.85 -7.40
N LYS A 169 15.27 -2.91 -7.75
CA LYS A 169 15.84 -2.20 -8.91
C LYS A 169 15.50 -2.83 -10.25
#